data_fb3b2938b6e9708eb738768e05f6841c
#
_entry.id   fb3b2938b6e9708eb738768e05f6841c
#
_cell.length_a   1.000
_cell.length_b   1.000
_cell.length_c   1.000
_cell.angle_alpha   90.00
_cell.angle_beta   90.00
_cell.angle_gamma   90.00
#
_symmetry.space_group_name_H-M   'P 1'
#
loop_
_entity.id
_entity.type
_entity.pdbx_description
1 polymer ?
#
loop_
_entity_poly.entity_id
_entity_poly.type
_entity_poly.pdbx_seq_one_letter_code
_entity_poly.pdbx_strand_id
1 'polypeptide(L)'
;MIIPVTIKAFLPKVIAFAGTLLLSFAVLNFVPSARVRRQTHFARAAADGDLQRMRMLQMAGVSVNSRAGCCSPLFLAAGEGRLSAVQYLLDQGADINARERGGRTALTEAAFAGSNPVIKELILRGADVNAVSDVGTPLDVATQANHAPAIDLLKYYGARRSCELRGGC
;
A
#
# COMPACT_ATOMS: atom_id res chain seq x y z
N MET A 1 17.02 51.04 -45.20
CA MET A 1 17.34 49.74 -44.68
C MET A 1 16.04 49.07 -44.30
N ILE A 2 15.48 48.22 -45.20
CA ILE A 2 14.11 47.71 -45.12
C ILE A 2 14.18 46.35 -44.46
N ILE A 3 13.64 46.24 -43.25
CA ILE A 3 13.53 44.98 -42.55
C ILE A 3 12.33 44.23 -43.12
N PRO A 4 12.46 43.00 -43.64
CA PRO A 4 11.37 42.29 -44.30
C PRO A 4 10.27 41.94 -43.31
N VAL A 5 9.05 42.27 -43.72
CA VAL A 5 7.76 42.12 -42.99
C VAL A 5 7.45 40.68 -42.58
N THR A 6 8.19 39.68 -43.08
CA THR A 6 7.95 38.27 -42.88
C THR A 6 8.33 37.73 -41.51
N ILE A 7 9.11 38.45 -40.70
CA ILE A 7 9.53 37.98 -39.37
C ILE A 7 8.48 38.28 -38.29
N LYS A 8 7.66 39.34 -38.49
CA LYS A 8 6.62 39.68 -37.50
C LYS A 8 5.43 38.74 -37.43
N ALA A 9 5.16 37.96 -38.49
CA ALA A 9 4.03 37.06 -38.53
C ALA A 9 4.34 35.65 -37.94
N PHE A 10 5.62 35.31 -37.76
CA PHE A 10 6.04 33.99 -37.28
C PHE A 10 6.19 33.91 -35.76
N LEU A 11 6.51 35.03 -35.10
CA LEU A 11 6.74 35.08 -33.65
C LEU A 11 5.49 34.66 -32.80
N PRO A 12 4.27 35.14 -33.08
CA PRO A 12 3.11 34.74 -32.26
C PRO A 12 2.72 33.28 -32.41
N LYS A 13 2.98 32.67 -33.59
CA LYS A 13 2.69 31.24 -33.80
C LYS A 13 3.67 30.31 -33.09
N VAL A 14 4.94 30.71 -32.98
CA VAL A 14 5.95 29.90 -32.25
C VAL A 14 5.74 30.01 -30.75
N ILE A 15 5.35 31.16 -30.21
CA ILE A 15 5.03 31.35 -28.79
C ILE A 15 3.75 30.60 -28.43
N ALA A 16 2.73 30.59 -29.29
CA ALA A 16 1.52 29.80 -29.08
C ALA A 16 1.80 28.30 -29.11
N PHE A 17 2.70 27.84 -30.00
CA PHE A 17 3.09 26.43 -30.07
C PHE A 17 3.94 25.99 -28.87
N ALA A 18 4.84 26.82 -28.39
CA ALA A 18 5.63 26.57 -27.18
C ALA A 18 4.75 26.59 -25.92
N GLY A 19 3.79 27.49 -25.84
CA GLY A 19 2.83 27.56 -24.71
C GLY A 19 1.91 26.32 -24.64
N THR A 20 1.42 25.85 -25.79
CA THR A 20 0.62 24.60 -25.84
C THR A 20 1.43 23.36 -25.55
N LEU A 21 2.71 23.32 -25.95
CA LEU A 21 3.62 22.21 -25.63
C LEU A 21 3.96 22.19 -24.14
N LEU A 22 4.21 23.35 -23.52
CA LEU A 22 4.48 23.46 -22.08
C LEU A 22 3.25 23.13 -21.23
N LEU A 23 2.05 23.55 -21.63
CA LEU A 23 0.80 23.17 -20.99
C LEU A 23 0.51 21.69 -21.17
N SER A 24 0.76 21.12 -22.35
CA SER A 24 0.64 19.70 -22.60
C SER A 24 1.64 18.89 -21.76
N PHE A 25 2.88 19.37 -21.61
CA PHE A 25 3.91 18.72 -20.78
C PHE A 25 3.57 18.81 -19.28
N ALA A 26 3.03 19.94 -18.82
CA ALA A 26 2.58 20.10 -17.43
C ALA A 26 1.35 19.24 -17.11
N VAL A 27 0.39 19.14 -18.04
CA VAL A 27 -0.80 18.29 -17.90
C VAL A 27 -0.42 16.80 -17.97
N LEU A 28 0.53 16.42 -18.85
CA LEU A 28 1.03 15.04 -18.94
C LEU A 28 1.80 14.61 -17.68
N ASN A 29 2.51 15.53 -17.02
CA ASN A 29 3.22 15.24 -15.77
C ASN A 29 2.31 15.27 -14.54
N PHE A 30 1.15 15.93 -14.60
CA PHE A 30 0.20 16.00 -13.50
C PHE A 30 -0.85 14.90 -13.54
N VAL A 31 -1.08 14.24 -14.69
CA VAL A 31 -1.95 13.06 -14.76
C VAL A 31 -1.13 11.83 -14.32
N PRO A 32 -1.44 11.21 -13.19
CA PRO A 32 -0.74 10.01 -12.77
C PRO A 32 -0.81 8.99 -13.91
N SER A 33 0.33 8.40 -14.25
CA SER A 33 0.43 7.44 -15.34
C SER A 33 -0.65 6.37 -15.16
N ALA A 34 -1.19 5.82 -16.27
CA ALA A 34 -2.22 4.78 -16.22
C ALA A 34 -1.79 3.59 -15.33
N ARG A 35 -0.48 3.38 -15.19
CA ARG A 35 0.11 2.39 -14.28
C ARG A 35 -0.15 2.74 -12.81
N VAL A 36 0.15 3.97 -12.38
CA VAL A 36 -0.08 4.42 -10.99
C VAL A 36 -1.57 4.35 -10.66
N ARG A 37 -2.41 4.78 -11.58
CA ARG A 37 -3.87 4.74 -11.40
C ARG A 37 -4.37 3.31 -11.20
N ARG A 38 -3.89 2.35 -11.99
CA ARG A 38 -4.23 0.92 -11.83
C ARG A 38 -3.73 0.35 -10.50
N GLN A 39 -2.55 0.73 -10.04
CA GLN A 39 -2.02 0.31 -8.73
C GLN A 39 -2.89 0.83 -7.58
N THR A 40 -3.31 2.09 -7.63
CA THR A 40 -4.22 2.65 -6.60
C THR A 40 -5.58 1.96 -6.59
N HIS A 41 -6.13 1.63 -7.77
CA HIS A 41 -7.37 0.87 -7.86
C HIS A 41 -7.23 -0.55 -7.32
N PHE A 42 -6.09 -1.22 -7.55
CA PHE A 42 -5.83 -2.55 -7.02
C PHE A 42 -5.72 -2.54 -5.49
N ALA A 43 -4.98 -1.60 -4.93
CA ALA A 43 -4.86 -1.44 -3.50
C ALA A 43 -6.21 -1.11 -2.82
N ARG A 44 -7.03 -0.29 -3.48
CA ARG A 44 -8.37 0.02 -3.01
C ARG A 44 -9.30 -1.21 -3.10
N ALA A 45 -9.26 -1.96 -4.19
CA ALA A 45 -10.02 -3.20 -4.32
C ALA A 45 -9.65 -4.21 -3.23
N ALA A 46 -8.37 -4.27 -2.82
CA ALA A 46 -7.91 -5.09 -1.71
C ALA A 46 -8.49 -4.61 -0.36
N ALA A 47 -8.49 -3.31 -0.10
CA ALA A 47 -9.10 -2.71 1.10
C ALA A 47 -10.62 -2.93 1.15
N ASP A 48 -11.30 -2.85 0.00
CA ASP A 48 -12.73 -3.09 -0.10
C ASP A 48 -13.09 -4.61 -0.02
N GLY A 49 -12.11 -5.50 -0.27
CA GLY A 49 -12.30 -6.95 -0.34
C GLY A 49 -12.91 -7.41 -1.68
N ASP A 50 -12.85 -6.58 -2.72
CA ASP A 50 -13.41 -6.87 -4.05
C ASP A 50 -12.47 -7.76 -4.88
N LEU A 51 -12.62 -9.07 -4.71
CA LEU A 51 -11.81 -10.07 -5.41
C LEU A 51 -11.96 -10.02 -6.93
N GLN A 52 -13.14 -9.64 -7.44
CA GLN A 52 -13.35 -9.58 -8.88
C GLN A 52 -12.51 -8.45 -9.49
N ARG A 53 -12.55 -7.26 -8.90
CA ARG A 53 -11.71 -6.13 -9.33
C ARG A 53 -10.23 -6.44 -9.19
N MET A 54 -9.81 -7.11 -8.11
CA MET A 54 -8.43 -7.52 -7.92
C MET A 54 -7.97 -8.43 -9.06
N ARG A 55 -8.74 -9.46 -9.41
CA ARG A 55 -8.44 -10.39 -10.51
C ARG A 55 -8.34 -9.66 -11.86
N MET A 56 -9.30 -8.81 -12.18
CA MET A 56 -9.30 -8.03 -13.44
C MET A 56 -8.07 -7.12 -13.54
N LEU A 57 -7.70 -6.44 -12.47
CA LEU A 57 -6.54 -5.55 -12.45
C LEU A 57 -5.22 -6.33 -12.53
N GLN A 58 -5.15 -7.53 -11.94
CA GLN A 58 -4.01 -8.41 -12.05
C GLN A 58 -3.85 -8.96 -13.48
N MET A 59 -4.94 -9.34 -14.14
CA MET A 59 -4.94 -9.69 -15.57
C MET A 59 -4.48 -8.50 -16.45
N ALA A 60 -4.76 -7.27 -16.03
CA ALA A 60 -4.27 -6.06 -16.68
C ALA A 60 -2.78 -5.74 -16.35
N GLY A 61 -2.06 -6.67 -15.73
CA GLY A 61 -0.62 -6.57 -15.45
C GLY A 61 -0.26 -5.79 -14.17
N VAL A 62 -1.19 -5.62 -13.24
CA VAL A 62 -0.86 -5.04 -11.93
C VAL A 62 -0.22 -6.10 -11.04
N SER A 63 0.98 -5.83 -10.53
CA SER A 63 1.66 -6.73 -9.59
C SER A 63 0.97 -6.74 -8.23
N VAL A 64 0.88 -7.92 -7.61
CA VAL A 64 0.34 -8.11 -6.26
C VAL A 64 1.12 -7.34 -5.20
N ASN A 65 2.44 -7.15 -5.41
CA ASN A 65 3.33 -6.40 -4.54
C ASN A 65 3.46 -4.91 -4.97
N SER A 66 2.55 -4.42 -5.85
CA SER A 66 2.56 -3.02 -6.24
C SER A 66 2.19 -2.12 -5.07
N ARG A 67 2.98 -1.06 -4.86
CA ARG A 67 2.65 -0.05 -3.84
C ARG A 67 1.82 1.06 -4.45
N ALA A 68 0.69 1.37 -3.82
CA ALA A 68 -0.15 2.51 -4.15
C ALA A 68 0.10 3.62 -3.12
N GLY A 69 1.08 4.47 -3.40
CA GLY A 69 1.52 5.48 -2.44
C GLY A 69 2.35 4.88 -1.31
N CYS A 70 1.83 4.89 -0.08
CA CYS A 70 2.55 4.44 1.11
C CYS A 70 2.47 2.93 1.38
N CYS A 71 1.50 2.23 0.81
CA CYS A 71 1.07 0.94 1.37
C CYS A 71 0.86 -0.13 0.30
N SER A 72 1.18 -1.39 0.63
CA SER A 72 0.90 -2.55 -0.20
C SER A 72 -0.58 -2.96 -0.09
N PRO A 73 -1.12 -3.66 -1.10
CA PRO A 73 -2.48 -4.18 -1.05
C PRO A 73 -2.73 -5.10 0.15
N LEU A 74 -1.73 -5.93 0.52
CA LEU A 74 -1.84 -6.83 1.66
C LEU A 74 -1.98 -6.06 2.99
N PHE A 75 -1.21 -4.99 3.17
CA PHE A 75 -1.29 -4.14 4.35
C PHE A 75 -2.67 -3.51 4.50
N LEU A 76 -3.22 -2.98 3.40
CA LEU A 76 -4.55 -2.36 3.41
C LEU A 76 -5.66 -3.38 3.66
N ALA A 77 -5.62 -4.55 2.98
CA ALA A 77 -6.59 -5.62 3.22
C ALA A 77 -6.56 -6.13 4.66
N ALA A 78 -5.37 -6.19 5.27
CA ALA A 78 -5.20 -6.61 6.66
C ALA A 78 -5.79 -5.59 7.65
N GLY A 79 -5.58 -4.28 7.42
CA GLY A 79 -6.13 -3.21 8.24
C GLY A 79 -7.66 -3.13 8.19
N GLU A 80 -8.23 -3.40 7.03
CA GLU A 80 -9.69 -3.45 6.84
C GLU A 80 -10.32 -4.81 7.21
N GLY A 81 -9.52 -5.76 7.68
CA GLY A 81 -9.99 -7.08 8.12
C GLY A 81 -10.54 -7.95 6.98
N ARG A 82 -10.11 -7.73 5.74
CA ARG A 82 -10.64 -8.42 4.54
C ARG A 82 -9.97 -9.78 4.34
N LEU A 83 -10.39 -10.78 5.12
CA LEU A 83 -9.79 -12.12 5.11
C LEU A 83 -9.67 -12.71 3.70
N SER A 84 -10.73 -12.66 2.89
CA SER A 84 -10.71 -13.23 1.54
C SER A 84 -9.70 -12.54 0.63
N ALA A 85 -9.53 -11.22 0.76
CA ALA A 85 -8.53 -10.46 0.01
C ALA A 85 -7.11 -10.79 0.49
N VAL A 86 -6.91 -10.93 1.81
CA VAL A 86 -5.63 -11.36 2.39
C VAL A 86 -5.24 -12.74 1.87
N GLN A 87 -6.13 -13.72 1.91
CA GLN A 87 -5.90 -15.06 1.38
C GLN A 87 -5.53 -15.02 -0.10
N TYR A 88 -6.33 -14.33 -0.90
CA TYR A 88 -6.06 -14.16 -2.33
C TYR A 88 -4.67 -13.55 -2.60
N LEU A 89 -4.31 -12.48 -1.90
CA LEU A 89 -3.01 -11.82 -2.07
C LEU A 89 -1.84 -12.73 -1.72
N LEU A 90 -1.96 -13.49 -0.62
CA LEU A 90 -0.94 -14.46 -0.20
C LEU A 90 -0.82 -15.62 -1.19
N ASP A 91 -1.92 -16.13 -1.72
CA ASP A 91 -1.94 -17.16 -2.77
C ASP A 91 -1.29 -16.69 -4.08
N GLN A 92 -1.33 -15.38 -4.35
CA GLN A 92 -0.69 -14.77 -5.49
C GLN A 92 0.78 -14.34 -5.22
N GLY A 93 1.35 -14.69 -4.08
CA GLY A 93 2.73 -14.41 -3.73
C GLY A 93 2.97 -12.98 -3.20
N ALA A 94 2.00 -12.42 -2.48
CA ALA A 94 2.26 -11.20 -1.73
C ALA A 94 3.34 -11.42 -0.67
N ASP A 95 4.25 -10.45 -0.54
CA ASP A 95 5.27 -10.48 0.53
C ASP A 95 4.59 -10.25 1.88
N ILE A 96 4.48 -11.34 2.66
CA ILE A 96 3.78 -11.35 3.95
C ILE A 96 4.49 -10.50 5.02
N ASN A 97 5.82 -10.37 4.91
CA ASN A 97 6.66 -9.61 5.84
C ASN A 97 7.08 -8.25 5.26
N ALA A 98 6.41 -7.79 4.19
CA ALA A 98 6.66 -6.46 3.63
C ALA A 98 6.57 -5.39 4.72
N ARG A 99 7.62 -4.57 4.80
CA ARG A 99 7.68 -3.46 5.76
C ARG A 99 7.22 -2.17 5.07
N GLU A 100 6.19 -1.60 5.62
CA GLU A 100 5.66 -0.31 5.21
C GLU A 100 6.31 0.84 6.00
N ARG A 101 5.78 2.05 5.84
CA ARG A 101 6.30 3.22 6.55
C ARG A 101 6.32 2.98 8.06
N GLY A 102 7.45 3.27 8.71
CA GLY A 102 7.65 3.00 10.14
C GLY A 102 7.93 1.53 10.46
N GLY A 103 8.24 0.70 9.47
CA GLY A 103 8.53 -0.73 9.67
C GLY A 103 7.31 -1.59 9.98
N ARG A 104 6.09 -1.06 9.84
CA ARG A 104 4.83 -1.78 10.08
C ARG A 104 4.62 -2.88 9.04
N THR A 105 4.08 -4.01 9.47
CA THR A 105 3.72 -5.14 8.61
C THR A 105 2.20 -5.32 8.53
N ALA A 106 1.73 -6.17 7.62
CA ALA A 106 0.31 -6.51 7.55
C ALA A 106 -0.21 -7.10 8.87
N LEU A 107 0.62 -7.87 9.59
CA LEU A 107 0.26 -8.41 10.90
C LEU A 107 0.12 -7.32 11.97
N THR A 108 1.01 -6.31 11.97
CA THR A 108 0.89 -5.15 12.86
C THR A 108 -0.42 -4.40 12.62
N GLU A 109 -0.82 -4.26 11.36
CA GLU A 109 -2.04 -3.56 10.98
C GLU A 109 -3.30 -4.35 11.36
N ALA A 110 -3.30 -5.67 11.11
CA ALA A 110 -4.38 -6.55 11.54
C ALA A 110 -4.55 -6.56 13.07
N ALA A 111 -3.43 -6.49 13.81
CA ALA A 111 -3.43 -6.38 15.28
C ALA A 111 -4.02 -5.06 15.76
N PHE A 112 -3.71 -3.95 15.08
CA PHE A 112 -4.31 -2.64 15.34
C PHE A 112 -5.83 -2.65 15.10
N ALA A 113 -6.27 -3.28 14.01
CA ALA A 113 -7.70 -3.42 13.68
C ALA A 113 -8.43 -4.46 14.54
N GLY A 114 -7.71 -5.31 15.30
CA GLY A 114 -8.30 -6.38 16.11
C GLY A 114 -8.91 -7.51 15.28
N SER A 115 -8.50 -7.68 14.03
CA SER A 115 -9.08 -8.68 13.13
C SER A 115 -8.48 -10.07 13.37
N ASN A 116 -9.03 -10.81 14.33
CA ASN A 116 -8.55 -12.16 14.68
C ASN A 116 -8.47 -13.14 13.52
N PRO A 117 -9.44 -13.20 12.58
CA PRO A 117 -9.34 -14.10 11.43
C PRO A 117 -8.13 -13.79 10.55
N VAL A 118 -7.85 -12.50 10.33
CA VAL A 118 -6.68 -12.06 9.52
C VAL A 118 -5.38 -12.30 10.27
N ILE A 119 -5.32 -12.00 11.57
CA ILE A 119 -4.15 -12.28 12.42
C ILE A 119 -3.79 -13.76 12.34
N LYS A 120 -4.78 -14.65 12.53
CA LYS A 120 -4.59 -16.10 12.46
C LYS A 120 -4.08 -16.54 11.09
N GLU A 121 -4.69 -16.07 10.02
CA GLU A 121 -4.29 -16.40 8.64
C GLU A 121 -2.85 -15.97 8.36
N LEU A 122 -2.48 -14.72 8.70
CA LEU A 122 -1.13 -14.21 8.50
C LEU A 122 -0.09 -15.04 9.26
N ILE A 123 -0.35 -15.37 10.52
CA ILE A 123 0.58 -16.19 11.33
C ILE A 123 0.73 -17.59 10.74
N LEU A 124 -0.37 -18.25 10.37
CA LEU A 124 -0.33 -19.60 9.78
C LEU A 124 0.42 -19.62 8.44
N ARG A 125 0.44 -18.51 7.72
CA ARG A 125 1.18 -18.33 6.46
C ARG A 125 2.62 -17.86 6.66
N GLY A 126 3.12 -17.73 7.90
CA GLY A 126 4.52 -17.41 8.22
C GLY A 126 4.84 -15.93 8.41
N ALA A 127 3.85 -15.12 8.79
CA ALA A 127 4.14 -13.75 9.22
C ALA A 127 5.02 -13.74 10.49
N ASP A 128 5.97 -12.82 10.54
CA ASP A 128 6.81 -12.61 11.72
C ASP A 128 5.98 -12.01 12.86
N VAL A 129 5.65 -12.86 13.83
CA VAL A 129 4.83 -12.47 14.99
C VAL A 129 5.49 -11.44 15.90
N ASN A 130 6.81 -11.31 15.79
CA ASN A 130 7.64 -10.40 16.60
C ASN A 130 8.25 -9.25 15.77
N ALA A 131 7.70 -8.96 14.60
CA ALA A 131 8.15 -7.87 13.76
C ALA A 131 8.10 -6.54 14.52
N VAL A 132 9.26 -5.94 14.74
CA VAL A 132 9.38 -4.66 15.46
C VAL A 132 9.21 -3.50 14.48
N SER A 133 8.34 -2.56 14.80
CA SER A 133 8.11 -1.30 14.09
C SER A 133 8.35 -0.11 15.02
N ASP A 134 8.18 1.12 14.51
CA ASP A 134 8.23 2.35 15.31
C ASP A 134 7.12 2.44 16.36
N VAL A 135 5.99 1.77 16.13
CA VAL A 135 4.87 1.66 17.09
C VAL A 135 4.95 0.42 17.99
N GLY A 136 6.00 -0.39 17.87
CA GLY A 136 6.20 -1.62 18.64
C GLY A 136 5.95 -2.89 17.84
N THR A 137 5.78 -4.02 18.54
CA THR A 137 5.42 -5.32 17.99
C THR A 137 3.90 -5.41 17.75
N PRO A 138 3.41 -6.41 16.99
CA PRO A 138 1.97 -6.64 16.86
C PRO A 138 1.26 -6.78 18.22
N LEU A 139 1.92 -7.39 19.20
CA LEU A 139 1.37 -7.51 20.57
C LEU A 139 1.29 -6.16 21.30
N ASP A 140 2.29 -5.28 21.13
CA ASP A 140 2.25 -3.94 21.71
C ASP A 140 1.08 -3.15 21.12
N VAL A 141 0.91 -3.22 19.80
CA VAL A 141 -0.15 -2.51 19.08
C VAL A 141 -1.55 -3.00 19.47
N ALA A 142 -1.75 -4.33 19.55
CA ALA A 142 -3.00 -4.91 20.01
C ALA A 142 -3.34 -4.49 21.45
N THR A 143 -2.30 -4.37 22.31
CA THR A 143 -2.44 -3.93 23.70
C THR A 143 -2.82 -2.45 23.78
N GLN A 144 -2.18 -1.59 22.98
CA GLN A 144 -2.52 -0.17 22.88
C GLN A 144 -3.95 0.07 22.38
N ALA A 145 -4.38 -0.76 21.41
CA ALA A 145 -5.74 -0.72 20.85
C ALA A 145 -6.79 -1.41 21.74
N ASN A 146 -6.36 -2.03 22.85
CA ASN A 146 -7.22 -2.74 23.81
C ASN A 146 -8.06 -3.88 23.20
N HIS A 147 -7.50 -4.60 22.23
CA HIS A 147 -8.13 -5.76 21.57
C HIS A 147 -7.81 -7.07 22.32
N ALA A 148 -8.52 -7.36 23.44
CA ALA A 148 -8.24 -8.52 24.26
C ALA A 148 -8.19 -9.85 23.50
N PRO A 149 -9.12 -10.20 22.58
CA PRO A 149 -9.03 -11.44 21.83
C PRO A 149 -7.80 -11.52 20.89
N ALA A 150 -7.35 -10.40 20.34
CA ALA A 150 -6.16 -10.34 19.51
C ALA A 150 -4.88 -10.52 20.35
N ILE A 151 -4.86 -9.93 21.55
CA ILE A 151 -3.77 -10.09 22.53
C ILE A 151 -3.60 -11.56 22.89
N ASP A 152 -4.70 -12.24 23.24
CA ASP A 152 -4.66 -13.66 23.63
C ASP A 152 -4.20 -14.54 22.45
N LEU A 153 -4.71 -14.27 21.25
CA LEU A 153 -4.31 -14.98 20.04
C LEU A 153 -2.82 -14.78 19.73
N LEU A 154 -2.32 -13.56 19.78
CA LEU A 154 -0.91 -13.26 19.53
C LEU A 154 0.00 -13.93 20.56
N LYS A 155 -0.36 -13.88 21.85
CA LYS A 155 0.37 -14.59 22.92
C LYS A 155 0.40 -16.10 22.71
N TYR A 156 -0.72 -16.69 22.28
CA TYR A 156 -0.81 -18.11 21.96
C TYR A 156 0.21 -18.52 20.88
N TYR A 157 0.44 -17.65 19.90
CA TYR A 157 1.42 -17.87 18.84
C TYR A 157 2.84 -17.36 19.17
N GLY A 158 3.12 -17.04 20.44
CA GLY A 158 4.46 -16.66 20.90
C GLY A 158 4.88 -15.22 20.63
N ALA A 159 3.92 -14.33 20.44
CA ALA A 159 4.21 -12.90 20.34
C ALA A 159 4.79 -12.36 21.65
N ARG A 160 5.79 -11.52 21.53
CA ARG A 160 6.45 -10.82 22.65
C ARG A 160 6.33 -9.31 22.49
N ARG A 161 6.36 -8.61 23.60
CA ARG A 161 6.40 -7.15 23.59
C ARG A 161 7.78 -6.64 23.17
N SER A 162 7.85 -5.46 22.63
CA SER A 162 9.10 -4.86 22.20
C SER A 162 10.11 -4.69 23.36
N CYS A 163 9.63 -4.44 24.58
CA CYS A 163 10.47 -4.36 25.77
C CYS A 163 11.08 -5.73 26.11
N GLU A 164 10.35 -6.83 26.01
CA GLU A 164 10.86 -8.19 26.25
C GLU A 164 11.93 -8.59 25.24
N LEU A 165 11.77 -8.20 23.97
CA LEU A 165 12.74 -8.47 22.92
C LEU A 165 14.05 -7.69 23.09
N ARG A 166 13.98 -6.53 23.78
CA ARG A 166 15.15 -5.68 24.07
C ARG A 166 15.82 -5.98 25.41
N GLY A 167 15.32 -7.00 26.15
CA GLY A 167 15.94 -7.47 27.39
C GLY A 167 15.48 -6.77 28.67
N GLY A 168 14.33 -6.11 28.64
CA GLY A 168 13.77 -5.50 29.85
C GLY A 168 12.35 -4.96 29.67
N CYS A 169 11.46 -5.37 30.54
CA CYS A 169 10.19 -4.71 30.85
C CYS A 169 10.21 -4.26 32.31
#